data_b546a29f25e7117272edac10a8cdefaf
#
_entry.id   b546a29f25e7117272edac10a8cdefaf
#
_cell.length_a   1.000
_cell.length_b   1.000
_cell.length_c   1.000
_cell.angle_alpha   90.00
_cell.angle_beta   90.00
_cell.angle_gamma   90.00
#
_symmetry.space_group_name_H-M   'P 1'
#
loop_
_entity.id
_entity.type
_entity.pdbx_description
1 polymer ?
#
loop_
_entity_poly.entity_id
_entity_poly.type
_entity_poly.pdbx_seq_one_letter_code
_entity_poly.pdbx_strand_id
1 'polypeptide(L)'
;MSTTFGGERLIEWNVPVWEHSLEGGLRMLRLAIDTHIITSHFALPLLIQNEGGLVVEMTDGTAEYNAENYRLSLFYDLAKTSVIRLAWAQAKELAPHGCAAVALTPGWLRSEMMLDNFGVEEPNWRDALTVQPHFAISETPRYVGRAVADLAADPLVARFNGRSLSSGGLAKEYDFTDLDGSQPDAWRYLVEVQDASRPADATGYR
;
A
#
# COMPACT_ATOMS: atom_id res chain seq x y z
N MET A 1 8.92 -1.37 9.15
CA MET A 1 9.93 -1.24 8.10
C MET A 1 9.32 -1.75 6.81
N SER A 2 9.05 -0.89 5.85
CA SER A 2 8.60 -1.36 4.54
C SER A 2 9.81 -1.95 3.80
N THR A 3 9.87 -3.25 3.71
CA THR A 3 10.97 -3.96 3.04
C THR A 3 10.67 -4.24 1.58
N THR A 4 9.56 -3.73 1.06
CA THR A 4 9.02 -4.17 -0.22
C THR A 4 9.84 -3.72 -1.42
N PHE A 5 10.70 -2.72 -1.26
CA PHE A 5 11.54 -2.17 -2.34
C PHE A 5 12.89 -1.65 -1.85
N GLY A 6 13.53 -2.34 -0.96
CA GLY A 6 14.90 -2.01 -0.57
C GLY A 6 15.86 -2.07 -1.75
N GLY A 7 15.89 -1.04 -2.58
CA GLY A 7 16.91 -0.84 -3.59
C GLY A 7 16.77 -1.62 -4.89
N GLU A 8 15.68 -2.36 -5.15
CA GLU A 8 15.48 -2.99 -6.45
C GLU A 8 14.60 -2.15 -7.36
N ARG A 9 15.23 -1.55 -8.35
CA ARG A 9 14.52 -1.04 -9.51
C ARG A 9 13.93 -2.23 -10.25
N LEU A 10 12.60 -2.27 -10.40
CA LEU A 10 11.98 -3.06 -11.45
C LEU A 10 12.48 -2.49 -12.76
N ILE A 11 13.26 -3.28 -13.49
CA ILE A 11 13.86 -2.83 -14.73
C ILE A 11 12.85 -2.88 -15.87
N GLU A 12 11.78 -3.68 -15.72
CA GLU A 12 10.84 -3.98 -16.79
C GLU A 12 9.40 -3.97 -16.27
N TRP A 13 8.61 -3.02 -16.77
CA TRP A 13 7.19 -2.93 -16.51
C TRP A 13 6.40 -3.35 -17.78
N ASN A 14 5.25 -3.97 -17.61
CA ASN A 14 4.31 -4.29 -18.69
C ASN A 14 4.87 -5.20 -19.78
N VAL A 15 5.83 -6.06 -19.45
CA VAL A 15 6.28 -7.15 -20.33
C VAL A 15 5.76 -8.49 -19.81
N PRO A 16 5.56 -9.49 -20.68
CA PRO A 16 5.09 -10.81 -20.27
C PRO A 16 6.16 -11.54 -19.45
N VAL A 17 5.74 -12.49 -18.62
CA VAL A 17 6.63 -13.19 -17.68
C VAL A 17 7.84 -13.85 -18.33
N TRP A 18 7.72 -14.32 -19.57
CA TRP A 18 8.80 -14.97 -20.32
C TRP A 18 9.86 -14.01 -20.86
N GLU A 19 9.63 -12.71 -20.79
CA GLU A 19 10.60 -11.66 -21.14
C GLU A 19 11.29 -11.04 -19.91
N HIS A 20 10.75 -11.33 -18.71
CA HIS A 20 11.37 -10.88 -17.46
C HIS A 20 12.62 -11.66 -17.10
N SER A 21 13.55 -11.02 -16.40
CA SER A 21 14.61 -11.72 -15.69
C SER A 21 14.00 -12.62 -14.60
N LEU A 22 14.11 -13.94 -14.77
CA LEU A 22 13.64 -14.91 -13.78
C LEU A 22 14.35 -14.71 -12.43
N GLU A 23 15.66 -14.46 -12.44
CA GLU A 23 16.45 -14.21 -11.24
C GLU A 23 15.95 -12.96 -10.50
N GLY A 24 15.78 -11.84 -11.21
CA GLY A 24 15.24 -10.59 -10.65
C GLY A 24 13.86 -10.75 -10.10
N GLY A 25 12.95 -11.43 -10.84
CA GLY A 25 11.58 -11.69 -10.40
C GLY A 25 11.51 -12.58 -9.15
N LEU A 26 12.25 -13.68 -9.11
CA LEU A 26 12.32 -14.55 -7.93
C LEU A 26 12.94 -13.84 -6.72
N ARG A 27 13.94 -12.99 -6.94
CA ARG A 27 14.51 -12.17 -5.88
C ARG A 27 13.48 -11.20 -5.31
N MET A 28 12.68 -10.54 -6.16
CA MET A 28 11.58 -9.67 -5.72
C MET A 28 10.60 -10.42 -4.84
N LEU A 29 10.14 -11.61 -5.26
CA LEU A 29 9.21 -12.43 -4.47
C LEU A 29 9.80 -12.80 -3.10
N ARG A 30 11.08 -13.22 -3.06
CA ARG A 30 11.75 -13.52 -1.79
C ARG A 30 11.78 -12.30 -0.87
N LEU A 31 12.15 -11.13 -1.38
CA LEU A 31 12.16 -9.91 -0.58
C LEU A 31 10.76 -9.52 -0.11
N ALA A 32 9.76 -9.63 -0.97
CA ALA A 32 8.39 -9.23 -0.66
C ALA A 32 7.64 -10.23 0.22
N ILE A 33 7.99 -11.51 0.22
CA ILE A 33 7.24 -12.56 0.94
C ILE A 33 8.03 -13.07 2.14
N ASP A 34 9.27 -13.52 1.93
CA ASP A 34 10.08 -14.14 2.98
C ASP A 34 10.36 -13.16 4.13
N THR A 35 10.60 -11.87 3.83
CA THR A 35 10.88 -10.87 4.86
C THR A 35 9.67 -10.63 5.76
N HIS A 36 8.46 -10.60 5.23
CA HIS A 36 7.23 -10.50 6.02
C HIS A 36 7.04 -11.75 6.89
N ILE A 37 7.22 -12.95 6.33
CA ILE A 37 7.09 -14.21 7.06
C ILE A 37 8.14 -14.32 8.16
N ILE A 38 9.41 -14.03 7.86
CA ILE A 38 10.51 -14.11 8.84
C ILE A 38 10.26 -13.11 9.98
N THR A 39 9.92 -11.87 9.65
CA THR A 39 9.63 -10.84 10.67
C THR A 39 8.47 -11.29 11.55
N SER A 40 7.39 -11.78 10.95
CA SER A 40 6.20 -12.26 11.67
C SER A 40 6.52 -13.45 12.57
N HIS A 41 7.30 -14.42 12.08
CA HIS A 41 7.70 -15.59 12.87
C HIS A 41 8.36 -15.21 14.21
N PHE A 42 9.20 -14.17 14.23
CA PHE A 42 9.89 -13.73 15.44
C PHE A 42 9.11 -12.65 16.22
N ALA A 43 8.31 -11.84 15.57
CA ALA A 43 7.61 -10.73 16.22
C ALA A 43 6.25 -11.15 16.82
N LEU A 44 5.49 -12.02 16.17
CA LEU A 44 4.15 -12.38 16.63
C LEU A 44 4.13 -13.09 18.01
N PRO A 45 5.09 -13.96 18.36
CA PRO A 45 5.16 -14.52 19.73
C PRO A 45 5.33 -13.46 20.83
N LEU A 46 5.92 -12.31 20.50
CA LEU A 46 6.02 -11.19 21.43
C LEU A 46 4.74 -10.34 21.45
N LEU A 47 4.12 -10.15 20.28
CA LEU A 47 2.88 -9.39 20.14
C LEU A 47 1.74 -10.00 20.95
N ILE A 48 1.55 -11.33 20.89
CA ILE A 48 0.46 -12.06 21.55
C ILE A 48 0.60 -12.17 23.06
N GLN A 49 1.68 -11.64 23.67
CA GLN A 49 1.81 -11.60 25.13
C GLN A 49 0.87 -10.57 25.75
N ASN A 50 0.33 -9.65 24.97
CA ASN A 50 -0.64 -8.63 25.39
C ASN A 50 -1.79 -8.58 24.40
N GLU A 51 -3.01 -8.37 24.90
CA GLU A 51 -4.17 -8.11 24.06
C GLU A 51 -4.06 -6.75 23.34
N GLY A 52 -4.77 -6.59 22.23
CA GLY A 52 -4.81 -5.34 21.47
C GLY A 52 -3.64 -5.14 20.51
N GLY A 53 -2.79 -6.15 20.31
CA GLY A 53 -1.70 -6.09 19.33
C GLY A 53 -2.23 -5.93 17.90
N LEU A 54 -1.54 -5.10 17.08
CA LEU A 54 -1.89 -4.82 15.68
C LEU A 54 -0.71 -5.09 14.76
N VAL A 55 -0.96 -5.84 13.70
CA VAL A 55 -0.06 -5.99 12.55
C VAL A 55 -0.62 -5.21 11.38
N VAL A 56 0.20 -4.37 10.76
CA VAL A 56 -0.12 -3.65 9.52
C VAL A 56 0.84 -4.10 8.43
N GLU A 57 0.34 -4.89 7.51
CA GLU A 57 1.09 -5.36 6.35
C GLU A 57 0.93 -4.37 5.20
N MET A 58 2.03 -3.69 4.84
CA MET A 58 2.01 -2.67 3.80
C MET A 58 2.08 -3.30 2.40
N THR A 59 1.15 -2.91 1.53
CA THR A 59 1.06 -3.44 0.16
C THR A 59 0.81 -2.33 -0.86
N ASP A 60 0.53 -2.71 -2.11
CA ASP A 60 0.03 -1.82 -3.17
C ASP A 60 -1.20 -2.45 -3.83
N GLY A 61 -2.29 -1.71 -3.78
CA GLY A 61 -3.61 -2.14 -4.21
C GLY A 61 -4.47 -2.68 -3.07
N THR A 62 -5.77 -2.37 -3.13
CA THR A 62 -6.75 -3.05 -2.29
C THR A 62 -7.01 -4.46 -2.81
N ALA A 63 -7.57 -5.33 -1.97
CA ALA A 63 -7.92 -6.69 -2.40
C ALA A 63 -8.89 -6.68 -3.57
N GLU A 64 -9.87 -5.78 -3.53
CA GLU A 64 -10.90 -5.61 -4.57
C GLU A 64 -10.28 -5.16 -5.89
N TYR A 65 -9.40 -4.14 -5.83
CA TYR A 65 -8.74 -3.64 -7.02
C TYR A 65 -7.82 -4.69 -7.65
N ASN A 66 -6.98 -5.36 -6.86
CA ASN A 66 -6.04 -6.37 -7.35
C ASN A 66 -6.72 -7.66 -7.84
N ALA A 67 -7.97 -7.94 -7.41
CA ALA A 67 -8.72 -9.08 -7.93
C ALA A 67 -9.17 -8.90 -9.39
N GLU A 68 -9.31 -7.66 -9.86
CA GLU A 68 -9.81 -7.34 -11.19
C GLU A 68 -8.75 -6.72 -12.11
N ASN A 69 -7.62 -6.26 -11.54
CA ASN A 69 -6.61 -5.51 -12.27
C ASN A 69 -5.22 -6.14 -12.13
N TYR A 70 -4.63 -6.50 -13.27
CA TYR A 70 -3.25 -6.97 -13.34
C TYR A 70 -2.28 -5.82 -13.03
N ARG A 71 -1.34 -6.06 -12.10
CA ARG A 71 -0.43 -5.04 -11.59
C ARG A 71 0.96 -5.15 -12.22
N LEU A 72 1.21 -4.35 -13.25
CA LEU A 72 2.53 -4.01 -13.81
C LEU A 72 3.38 -5.19 -14.32
N SER A 73 3.54 -6.25 -13.56
CA SER A 73 4.22 -7.49 -13.94
C SER A 73 3.77 -8.65 -13.05
N LEU A 74 3.91 -9.89 -13.53
CA LEU A 74 3.54 -11.08 -12.75
C LEU A 74 4.22 -11.12 -11.38
N PHE A 75 5.49 -10.78 -11.31
CA PHE A 75 6.24 -10.82 -10.04
C PHE A 75 5.80 -9.74 -9.08
N TYR A 76 5.51 -8.54 -9.58
CA TYR A 76 4.98 -7.45 -8.77
C TYR A 76 3.57 -7.76 -8.27
N ASP A 77 2.70 -8.20 -9.17
CA ASP A 77 1.33 -8.57 -8.86
C ASP A 77 1.27 -9.64 -7.75
N LEU A 78 2.04 -10.72 -7.91
CA LEU A 78 2.15 -11.75 -6.89
C LEU A 78 2.73 -11.22 -5.58
N ALA A 79 3.76 -10.39 -5.63
CA ALA A 79 4.36 -9.80 -4.44
C ALA A 79 3.31 -9.03 -3.62
N LYS A 80 2.53 -8.17 -4.28
CA LYS A 80 1.55 -7.31 -3.61
C LYS A 80 0.31 -8.08 -3.13
N THR A 81 -0.21 -8.98 -3.94
CA THR A 81 -1.36 -9.82 -3.57
C THR A 81 -1.02 -10.81 -2.46
N SER A 82 0.22 -11.33 -2.43
CA SER A 82 0.68 -12.22 -1.36
C SER A 82 0.67 -11.55 0.02
N VAL A 83 1.03 -10.28 0.11
CA VAL A 83 1.00 -9.51 1.36
C VAL A 83 -0.44 -9.34 1.88
N ILE A 84 -1.41 -9.10 0.99
CA ILE A 84 -2.83 -9.05 1.37
C ILE A 84 -3.28 -10.40 1.94
N ARG A 85 -2.90 -11.49 1.29
CA ARG A 85 -3.23 -12.84 1.77
C ARG A 85 -2.55 -13.18 3.08
N LEU A 86 -1.30 -12.73 3.27
CA LEU A 86 -0.56 -12.89 4.51
C LEU A 86 -1.26 -12.19 5.67
N ALA A 87 -1.65 -10.94 5.52
CA ALA A 87 -2.40 -10.20 6.54
C ALA A 87 -3.70 -10.92 6.93
N TRP A 88 -4.42 -11.45 5.93
CA TRP A 88 -5.64 -12.23 6.19
C TRP A 88 -5.35 -13.53 6.98
N ALA A 89 -4.26 -14.24 6.67
CA ALA A 89 -3.87 -15.46 7.38
C ALA A 89 -3.47 -15.14 8.83
N GLN A 90 -2.60 -14.14 9.03
CA GLN A 90 -2.20 -13.64 10.36
C GLN A 90 -3.43 -13.23 11.20
N ALA A 91 -4.42 -12.59 10.59
CA ALA A 91 -5.66 -12.19 11.25
C ALA A 91 -6.40 -13.41 11.85
N LYS A 92 -6.36 -14.57 11.19
CA LYS A 92 -6.98 -15.80 11.72
C LYS A 92 -6.20 -16.39 12.90
N GLU A 93 -4.87 -16.32 12.81
CA GLU A 93 -3.98 -16.85 13.87
C GLU A 93 -3.95 -15.93 15.10
N LEU A 94 -4.08 -14.62 14.92
CA LEU A 94 -4.00 -13.60 15.96
C LEU A 94 -5.33 -13.38 16.71
N ALA A 95 -6.47 -13.64 16.07
CA ALA A 95 -7.79 -13.42 16.67
C ALA A 95 -8.00 -14.12 18.04
N PRO A 96 -7.56 -15.37 18.25
CA PRO A 96 -7.68 -16.03 19.56
C PRO A 96 -6.89 -15.35 20.69
N HIS A 97 -5.94 -14.48 20.34
CA HIS A 97 -5.08 -13.74 21.28
C HIS A 97 -5.53 -12.28 21.49
N GLY A 98 -6.72 -11.90 20.98
CA GLY A 98 -7.19 -10.53 21.07
C GLY A 98 -6.38 -9.52 20.22
N CYS A 99 -5.61 -10.01 19.25
CA CYS A 99 -4.79 -9.21 18.35
C CYS A 99 -5.38 -9.21 16.93
N ALA A 100 -5.01 -8.21 16.13
CA ALA A 100 -5.51 -8.02 14.78
C ALA A 100 -4.38 -7.91 13.75
N ALA A 101 -4.68 -8.24 12.50
CA ALA A 101 -3.83 -7.96 11.34
C ALA A 101 -4.64 -7.40 10.19
N VAL A 102 -4.10 -6.41 9.49
CA VAL A 102 -4.70 -5.76 8.33
C VAL A 102 -3.67 -5.61 7.22
N ALA A 103 -4.10 -5.64 5.96
CA ALA A 103 -3.32 -5.12 4.85
C ALA A 103 -3.67 -3.65 4.65
N LEU A 104 -2.67 -2.80 4.45
CA LEU A 104 -2.86 -1.38 4.19
C LEU A 104 -2.10 -0.97 2.93
N THR A 105 -2.80 -0.30 2.02
CA THR A 105 -2.19 0.31 0.85
C THR A 105 -2.27 1.83 0.94
N PRO A 106 -1.17 2.56 0.68
CA PRO A 106 -1.26 3.97 0.34
C PRO A 106 -1.97 4.14 -1.00
N GLY A 107 -2.29 5.37 -1.33
CA GLY A 107 -2.57 5.77 -2.71
C GLY A 107 -1.30 5.94 -3.53
N TRP A 108 -1.30 6.86 -4.48
CA TRP A 108 -0.08 7.18 -5.22
C TRP A 108 0.87 7.98 -4.33
N LEU A 109 1.83 7.27 -3.76
CA LEU A 109 2.70 7.80 -2.72
C LEU A 109 3.80 8.70 -3.31
N ARG A 110 3.92 9.92 -2.83
CA ARG A 110 5.07 10.79 -3.09
C ARG A 110 6.28 10.34 -2.27
N SER A 111 6.77 9.12 -2.58
CA SER A 111 8.01 8.62 -2.01
C SER A 111 9.22 9.27 -2.65
N GLU A 112 10.38 9.22 -1.98
CA GLU A 112 11.66 9.68 -2.56
C GLU A 112 11.88 9.10 -3.96
N MET A 113 11.71 7.79 -4.11
CA MET A 113 11.84 7.12 -5.41
C MET A 113 10.88 7.69 -6.47
N MET A 114 9.65 8.01 -6.10
CA MET A 114 8.66 8.54 -7.04
C MET A 114 8.96 9.98 -7.42
N LEU A 115 9.39 10.81 -6.46
CA LEU A 115 9.82 12.17 -6.71
C LEU A 115 11.07 12.19 -7.60
N ASP A 116 12.05 11.35 -7.32
CA ASP A 116 13.26 11.19 -8.15
C ASP A 116 12.93 10.75 -9.58
N ASN A 117 11.98 9.84 -9.78
CA ASN A 117 11.54 9.41 -11.12
C ASN A 117 10.95 10.55 -11.95
N PHE A 118 10.32 11.53 -11.31
CA PHE A 118 9.78 12.70 -11.99
C PHE A 118 10.74 13.90 -12.01
N GLY A 119 11.91 13.79 -11.35
CA GLY A 119 12.89 14.86 -11.24
C GLY A 119 12.37 16.07 -10.45
N VAL A 120 11.55 15.81 -9.41
CA VAL A 120 10.94 16.82 -8.54
C VAL A 120 11.25 16.55 -7.07
N GLU A 121 10.99 17.55 -6.22
CA GLU A 121 11.02 17.44 -4.77
C GLU A 121 9.61 17.68 -4.18
N GLU A 122 9.40 17.38 -2.91
CA GLU A 122 8.09 17.59 -2.27
C GLU A 122 7.57 19.05 -2.38
N PRO A 123 8.38 20.12 -2.26
CA PRO A 123 7.88 21.49 -2.43
C PRO A 123 7.35 21.82 -3.83
N ASN A 124 7.88 21.17 -4.87
CA ASN A 124 7.49 21.41 -6.26
C ASN A 124 6.92 20.17 -6.97
N TRP A 125 6.41 19.19 -6.21
CA TRP A 125 5.89 17.93 -6.76
C TRP A 125 4.84 18.11 -7.89
N ARG A 126 4.14 19.26 -7.89
CA ARG A 126 3.14 19.57 -8.91
C ARG A 126 3.73 19.78 -10.31
N ASP A 127 5.03 20.02 -10.43
CA ASP A 127 5.70 20.11 -11.73
C ASP A 127 5.65 18.78 -12.48
N ALA A 128 5.57 17.65 -11.75
CA ALA A 128 5.37 16.32 -12.32
C ALA A 128 4.04 16.17 -13.07
N LEU A 129 3.05 17.02 -12.81
CA LEU A 129 1.74 16.96 -13.49
C LEU A 129 1.83 17.28 -14.99
N THR A 130 2.89 17.92 -15.43
CA THR A 130 3.17 18.16 -16.85
C THR A 130 3.48 16.87 -17.60
N VAL A 131 4.03 15.87 -16.92
CA VAL A 131 4.41 14.57 -17.47
C VAL A 131 3.37 13.50 -17.12
N GLN A 132 2.86 13.53 -15.88
CA GLN A 132 1.88 12.59 -15.37
C GLN A 132 0.72 13.33 -14.69
N PRO A 133 -0.31 13.74 -15.43
CA PRO A 133 -1.42 14.52 -14.88
C PRO A 133 -2.19 13.82 -13.76
N HIS A 134 -2.32 12.49 -13.82
CA HIS A 134 -2.99 11.72 -12.75
C HIS A 134 -2.22 11.69 -11.43
N PHE A 135 -0.96 12.10 -11.41
CA PHE A 135 -0.20 12.27 -10.16
C PHE A 135 -0.82 13.35 -9.23
N ALA A 136 -1.77 14.14 -9.74
CA ALA A 136 -2.55 15.10 -8.96
C ALA A 136 -3.23 14.45 -7.73
N ILE A 137 -3.56 13.15 -7.77
CA ILE A 137 -4.18 12.43 -6.65
C ILE A 137 -3.19 11.96 -5.58
N SER A 138 -1.88 12.17 -5.79
CA SER A 138 -0.84 11.62 -4.92
C SER A 138 -0.91 12.14 -3.49
N GLU A 139 -0.44 11.33 -2.56
CA GLU A 139 -0.40 11.61 -1.14
C GLU A 139 1.03 11.61 -0.58
N THR A 140 1.25 12.26 0.57
CA THR A 140 2.53 12.19 1.26
C THR A 140 2.69 10.88 2.05
N PRO A 141 3.93 10.44 2.37
CA PRO A 141 4.14 9.32 3.29
C PRO A 141 3.53 9.54 4.68
N ARG A 142 3.29 10.80 5.07
CA ARG A 142 2.65 11.12 6.35
C ARG A 142 1.17 10.79 6.37
N TYR A 143 0.50 10.82 5.22
CA TYR A 143 -0.93 10.50 5.14
C TYR A 143 -1.19 9.04 5.52
N VAL A 144 -0.47 8.10 4.89
CA VAL A 144 -0.57 6.69 5.28
C VAL A 144 -0.02 6.45 6.68
N GLY A 145 0.98 7.23 7.13
CA GLY A 145 1.49 7.19 8.50
C GLY A 145 0.42 7.57 9.54
N ARG A 146 -0.44 8.55 9.26
CA ARG A 146 -1.61 8.90 10.08
C ARG A 146 -2.61 7.73 10.14
N ALA A 147 -2.90 7.11 9.01
CA ALA A 147 -3.76 5.92 8.96
C ALA A 147 -3.26 4.81 9.90
N VAL A 148 -1.95 4.53 9.91
CA VAL A 148 -1.35 3.55 10.84
C VAL A 148 -1.48 3.99 12.29
N ALA A 149 -1.25 5.27 12.58
CA ALA A 149 -1.35 5.81 13.95
C ALA A 149 -2.78 5.71 14.50
N ASP A 150 -3.78 6.06 13.68
CA ASP A 150 -5.19 6.00 14.09
C ASP A 150 -5.67 4.55 14.25
N LEU A 151 -5.26 3.63 13.36
CA LEU A 151 -5.51 2.19 13.55
C LEU A 151 -4.90 1.68 14.86
N ALA A 152 -3.67 2.11 15.19
CA ALA A 152 -2.99 1.68 16.41
C ALA A 152 -3.63 2.28 17.68
N ALA A 153 -4.25 3.44 17.58
CA ALA A 153 -4.95 4.10 18.68
C ALA A 153 -6.41 3.65 18.85
N ASP A 154 -6.97 2.93 17.88
CA ASP A 154 -8.36 2.55 17.88
C ASP A 154 -8.65 1.34 18.79
N PRO A 155 -9.40 1.51 19.88
CA PRO A 155 -9.75 0.39 20.77
C PRO A 155 -10.67 -0.64 20.08
N LEU A 156 -11.28 -0.30 18.95
CA LEU A 156 -12.16 -1.16 18.18
C LEU A 156 -11.52 -1.67 16.87
N VAL A 157 -10.19 -1.62 16.78
CA VAL A 157 -9.43 -2.02 15.58
C VAL A 157 -9.75 -3.44 15.09
N ALA A 158 -10.20 -4.31 15.99
CA ALA A 158 -10.62 -5.67 15.66
C ALA A 158 -11.73 -5.74 14.59
N ARG A 159 -12.51 -4.65 14.37
CA ARG A 159 -13.51 -4.59 13.29
C ARG A 159 -12.89 -4.64 11.89
N PHE A 160 -11.61 -4.32 11.79
CA PHE A 160 -10.85 -4.37 10.53
C PHE A 160 -10.03 -5.65 10.37
N ASN A 161 -10.05 -6.57 11.35
CA ASN A 161 -9.20 -7.75 11.33
C ASN A 161 -9.37 -8.56 10.03
N GLY A 162 -8.27 -8.80 9.33
CA GLY A 162 -8.22 -9.55 8.07
C GLY A 162 -8.67 -8.75 6.84
N ARG A 163 -8.92 -7.45 6.97
CA ARG A 163 -9.35 -6.59 5.84
C ARG A 163 -8.16 -6.00 5.10
N SER A 164 -8.40 -5.71 3.82
CA SER A 164 -7.56 -4.84 3.00
C SER A 164 -8.11 -3.41 3.09
N LEU A 165 -7.27 -2.47 3.48
CA LEU A 165 -7.61 -1.09 3.76
C LEU A 165 -6.77 -0.15 2.89
N SER A 166 -7.26 1.06 2.66
CA SER A 166 -6.51 2.13 1.98
C SER A 166 -6.38 3.36 2.88
N SER A 167 -5.30 4.13 2.68
CA SER A 167 -5.09 5.41 3.36
C SER A 167 -6.28 6.35 3.20
N GLY A 168 -6.82 6.49 1.98
CA GLY A 168 -7.99 7.33 1.71
C GLY A 168 -9.28 6.82 2.36
N GLY A 169 -9.48 5.50 2.44
CA GLY A 169 -10.61 4.92 3.16
C GLY A 169 -10.53 5.18 4.67
N LEU A 170 -9.33 5.01 5.25
CA LEU A 170 -9.10 5.28 6.67
C LEU A 170 -9.16 6.77 7.00
N ALA A 171 -8.74 7.65 6.09
CA ALA A 171 -8.88 9.09 6.29
C ALA A 171 -10.35 9.52 6.43
N LYS A 172 -11.27 8.90 5.69
CA LYS A 172 -12.71 9.12 5.85
C LYS A 172 -13.25 8.54 7.15
N GLU A 173 -12.75 7.37 7.56
CA GLU A 173 -13.17 6.70 8.79
C GLU A 173 -12.76 7.47 10.06
N TYR A 174 -11.53 8.01 10.06
CA TYR A 174 -10.93 8.67 11.22
C TYR A 174 -10.87 10.21 11.10
N ASP A 175 -11.36 10.77 9.99
CA ASP A 175 -11.42 12.21 9.73
C ASP A 175 -10.08 12.94 9.81
N PHE A 176 -9.03 12.34 9.23
CA PHE A 176 -7.72 12.99 9.09
C PHE A 176 -7.44 13.45 7.67
N THR A 177 -6.52 14.38 7.52
CA THR A 177 -6.09 14.94 6.23
C THR A 177 -4.60 14.73 6.00
N ASP A 178 -4.14 14.90 4.76
CA ASP A 178 -2.72 15.03 4.43
C ASP A 178 -2.17 16.40 4.90
N LEU A 179 -0.89 16.67 4.69
CA LEU A 179 -0.21 17.89 5.15
C LEU A 179 -0.79 19.17 4.56
N ASP A 180 -1.34 19.10 3.35
CA ASP A 180 -1.96 20.23 2.67
C ASP A 180 -3.47 20.38 2.96
N GLY A 181 -3.99 19.62 3.92
CA GLY A 181 -5.41 19.64 4.30
C GLY A 181 -6.32 18.83 3.39
N SER A 182 -5.80 18.17 2.36
CA SER A 182 -6.59 17.32 1.47
C SER A 182 -6.83 15.91 2.04
N GLN A 183 -7.81 15.19 1.48
CA GLN A 183 -8.11 13.79 1.78
C GLN A 183 -8.07 12.92 0.51
N PRO A 184 -6.88 12.65 -0.07
CA PRO A 184 -6.78 11.87 -1.29
C PRO A 184 -7.43 10.49 -1.17
N ASP A 185 -8.38 10.20 -2.07
CA ASP A 185 -8.99 8.89 -2.26
C ASP A 185 -8.50 8.28 -3.57
N ALA A 186 -7.24 7.88 -3.57
CA ALA A 186 -6.54 7.48 -4.77
C ALA A 186 -7.15 6.25 -5.44
N TRP A 187 -7.62 5.26 -4.68
CA TRP A 187 -8.18 4.03 -5.26
C TRP A 187 -9.52 4.27 -5.93
N ARG A 188 -10.37 5.12 -5.37
CA ARG A 188 -11.59 5.55 -6.05
C ARG A 188 -11.27 6.35 -7.32
N TYR A 189 -10.31 7.27 -7.24
CA TYR A 189 -9.85 8.05 -8.39
C TYR A 189 -9.29 7.16 -9.50
N LEU A 190 -8.47 6.16 -9.17
CA LEU A 190 -7.93 5.23 -10.16
C LEU A 190 -9.04 4.56 -10.94
N VAL A 191 -10.01 3.97 -10.28
CA VAL A 191 -11.13 3.27 -10.92
C VAL A 191 -12.02 4.22 -11.73
N GLU A 192 -12.43 5.34 -11.13
CA GLU A 192 -13.43 6.22 -11.73
C GLU A 192 -12.88 7.19 -12.77
N VAL A 193 -11.58 7.49 -12.75
CA VAL A 193 -10.96 8.48 -13.63
C VAL A 193 -9.87 7.86 -14.50
N GLN A 194 -8.82 7.31 -13.92
CA GLN A 194 -7.65 6.85 -14.66
C GLN A 194 -7.95 5.60 -15.50
N ASP A 195 -8.49 4.55 -14.91
CA ASP A 195 -8.81 3.29 -15.60
C ASP A 195 -10.00 3.48 -16.55
N ALA A 196 -10.90 4.40 -16.22
CA ALA A 196 -11.97 4.84 -17.12
C ALA A 196 -11.49 5.76 -18.27
N SER A 197 -10.17 6.00 -18.39
CA SER A 197 -9.55 6.85 -19.42
C SER A 197 -10.16 8.26 -19.50
N ARG A 198 -10.56 8.81 -18.36
CA ARG A 198 -11.07 10.19 -18.27
C ARG A 198 -9.92 11.18 -18.13
N PRO A 199 -10.11 12.45 -18.52
CA PRO A 199 -9.14 13.50 -18.24
C PRO A 199 -8.78 13.57 -16.75
N ALA A 200 -7.52 13.82 -16.45
CA ALA A 200 -7.02 13.91 -15.09
C ALA A 200 -7.64 15.10 -14.37
N ASP A 201 -8.59 14.84 -13.48
CA ASP A 201 -9.22 15.82 -12.61
C ASP A 201 -9.41 15.19 -11.23
N ALA A 202 -8.65 15.68 -10.25
CA ALA A 202 -8.71 15.19 -8.87
C ALA A 202 -9.79 15.89 -8.02
N THR A 203 -10.61 16.76 -8.61
CA THR A 203 -11.71 17.45 -7.92
C THR A 203 -12.71 16.43 -7.36
N GLY A 204 -13.00 16.51 -6.06
CA GLY A 204 -13.89 15.57 -5.36
C GLY A 204 -13.25 14.22 -5.00
N TYR A 205 -11.95 14.06 -5.27
CA TYR A 205 -11.17 12.89 -4.86
C TYR A 205 -10.02 13.25 -3.92
N ARG A 206 -9.76 14.54 -3.76
CA ARG A 206 -8.67 15.06 -2.94
C ARG A 206 -9.14 16.08 -1.92
#